data_aeb7e2866aa41557c0c457c7e4d1c1c8
#
_entry.id   aeb7e2866aa41557c0c457c7e4d1c1c8
#
_cell.length_a   1.000
_cell.length_b   1.000
_cell.length_c   1.000
_cell.angle_alpha   90.00
_cell.angle_beta   90.00
_cell.angle_gamma   90.00
#
_symmetry.space_group_name_H-M   'P 1'
#
loop_
_entity.id
_entity.type
_entity.pdbx_description
1 polymer ?
#
loop_
_entity_poly.entity_id
_entity_poly.type
_entity_poly.pdbx_seq_one_letter_code
_entity_poly.pdbx_strand_id
1 'polypeptide(L)'
;MKLRIKGYIGALMMVCVCAACEDDTDKGGPDADQPKEATYLLYMVGQNDLKQYLNANISDMKIGYGKSDINANVLVYADISSVPTLYLIGKDNSGKVQQTTVKTYPDQYSVDPEVMKEVIN
;
A
#
# COMPACT_ATOMS: atom_id res chain seq x y z
N MET A 1 50.57 36.47 -21.90
CA MET A 1 50.12 36.06 -21.62
C MET A 1 49.44 35.65 -20.89
N LYS A 2 49.19 35.48 -20.59
CA LYS A 2 48.71 35.06 -19.94
C LYS A 2 47.63 34.97 -19.44
N LEU A 3 47.19 34.89 -19.43
CA LEU A 3 46.30 34.74 -18.97
C LEU A 3 45.40 34.31 -18.75
N ARG A 4 45.07 34.17 -18.83
CA ARG A 4 44.42 33.91 -18.69
C ARG A 4 43.57 33.27 -18.36
N ILE A 5 43.17 32.83 -18.15
CA ILE A 5 42.66 32.07 -17.86
C ILE A 5 42.02 31.99 -17.01
N LYS A 6 41.86 32.04 -16.43
CA LYS A 6 41.42 32.18 -15.60
C LYS A 6 40.18 32.14 -15.47
N GLY A 7 39.61 32.55 -15.82
CA GLY A 7 38.40 32.62 -15.72
C GLY A 7 37.67 31.46 -15.58
N TYR A 8 37.67 30.81 -16.12
CA TYR A 8 36.95 29.77 -16.21
C TYR A 8 36.64 29.15 -15.14
N ILE A 9 37.13 29.34 -14.42
CA ILE A 9 36.98 28.79 -13.42
C ILE A 9 35.77 28.89 -12.92
N GLY A 10 35.29 29.79 -12.91
CA GLY A 10 34.13 29.90 -12.31
C GLY A 10 33.16 29.02 -12.65
N ALA A 11 33.25 28.65 -13.57
CA ALA A 11 32.27 27.89 -14.03
C ALA A 11 31.94 26.89 -13.16
N LEU A 12 32.59 26.41 -12.86
CA LEU A 12 32.27 25.42 -12.25
C LEU A 12 31.45 25.40 -11.27
N MET A 13 31.28 26.03 -10.66
CA MET A 13 30.62 25.97 -9.66
C MET A 13 29.36 25.67 -9.72
N MET A 14 28.82 25.96 -10.26
CA MET A 14 27.59 25.84 -10.30
C MET A 14 27.10 24.62 -10.26
N VAL A 15 27.51 23.92 -10.59
CA VAL A 15 27.09 22.80 -10.67
C VAL A 15 26.54 22.20 -9.65
N CYS A 16 27.02 22.25 -8.78
CA CYS A 16 26.60 21.56 -7.84
C CYS A 16 25.33 21.51 -7.53
N VAL A 17 24.83 22.26 -7.62
CA VAL A 17 23.67 22.31 -7.29
C VAL A 17 22.84 21.32 -7.51
N CYS A 18 22.80 20.95 -8.43
CA CYS A 18 21.94 20.07 -8.72
C CYS A 18 21.84 19.02 -7.91
N ALA A 19 22.68 18.71 -7.48
CA ALA A 19 22.62 17.62 -6.82
C ALA A 19 21.56 17.48 -5.98
N ALA A 20 21.25 18.34 -5.46
CA ALA A 20 20.34 18.22 -4.55
C ALA A 20 19.20 17.53 -4.85
N CYS A 21 18.82 17.62 -5.79
CA CYS A 21 17.63 17.17 -6.04
C CYS A 21 17.42 15.87 -5.80
N GLU A 22 18.02 15.20 -5.97
CA GLU A 22 17.69 14.03 -5.93
C GLU A 22 17.22 13.40 -4.96
N ASP A 23 17.30 13.54 -4.20
CA ASP A 23 16.96 12.89 -3.22
C ASP A 23 15.74 12.44 -3.17
N ASP A 24 15.01 12.73 -3.43
CA ASP A 24 13.83 12.37 -3.39
C ASP A 24 13.61 11.11 -3.50
N THR A 25 14.02 10.63 -3.71
CA THR A 25 13.97 9.48 -3.62
C THR A 25 12.93 8.80 -3.39
N ASP A 26 12.11 9.10 -3.35
CA ASP A 26 11.07 8.53 -3.34
C ASP A 26 11.11 7.23 -3.35
N LYS A 27 11.14 6.67 -2.62
CA LYS A 27 11.11 5.44 -2.56
C LYS A 27 9.83 4.86 -2.59
N GLY A 28 8.85 5.47 -2.38
CA GLY A 28 7.56 4.89 -2.40
C GLY A 28 7.04 4.85 -3.79
N GLY A 29 6.13 4.00 -4.07
CA GLY A 29 5.46 3.99 -5.34
C GLY A 29 4.61 5.21 -5.51
N PRO A 30 4.05 5.37 -6.68
CA PRO A 30 3.25 6.54 -6.99
C PRO A 30 2.16 6.82 -5.98
N ASP A 31 1.68 5.80 -5.31
CA ASP A 31 0.59 5.98 -4.38
C ASP A 31 1.02 5.91 -2.91
N ALA A 32 2.29 5.66 -2.66
CA ALA A 32 2.71 5.37 -1.29
C ALA A 32 2.62 6.55 -0.35
N ASP A 33 2.94 7.72 -0.84
CA ASP A 33 3.02 8.91 0.00
C ASP A 33 1.84 9.84 -0.12
N GLN A 34 0.89 9.52 -0.96
CA GLN A 34 -0.28 10.36 -1.12
C GLN A 34 -1.32 10.06 -0.06
N PRO A 35 -1.90 11.07 0.56
CA PRO A 35 -2.98 10.83 1.49
C PRO A 35 -4.13 10.13 0.79
N LYS A 36 -4.65 9.12 1.40
CA LYS A 36 -5.79 8.41 0.84
C LYS A 36 -7.09 9.12 1.19
N GLU A 37 -7.97 9.19 0.23
CA GLU A 37 -9.25 9.89 0.41
C GLU A 37 -10.22 9.09 1.24
N ALA A 38 -10.06 7.78 1.27
CA ALA A 38 -10.97 6.91 1.98
C ALA A 38 -10.28 5.62 2.42
N THR A 39 -10.89 4.96 3.37
CA THR A 39 -10.50 3.60 3.77
C THR A 39 -11.77 2.76 3.77
N TYR A 40 -11.75 1.69 3.01
CA TYR A 40 -12.82 0.70 2.99
C TYR A 40 -12.38 -0.52 3.76
N LEU A 41 -13.19 -0.96 4.68
CA LEU A 41 -12.97 -2.20 5.42
C LEU A 41 -14.04 -3.22 5.02
N LEU A 42 -13.61 -4.34 4.48
CA LEU A 42 -14.47 -5.45 4.21
C LEU A 42 -14.27 -6.49 5.30
N TYR A 43 -15.34 -6.84 5.96
CA TYR A 43 -15.32 -7.78 7.07
C TYR A 43 -15.95 -9.10 6.61
N MET A 44 -15.12 -10.11 6.39
CA MET A 44 -15.52 -11.35 5.73
C MET A 44 -15.34 -12.53 6.70
N VAL A 45 -16.43 -13.21 7.01
CA VAL A 45 -16.43 -14.35 7.92
C VAL A 45 -16.98 -15.56 7.18
N GLY A 46 -16.22 -16.64 7.14
CA GLY A 46 -16.66 -17.83 6.43
C GLY A 46 -15.70 -18.99 6.55
N GLN A 47 -15.54 -19.51 7.76
CA GLN A 47 -14.73 -20.71 7.99
C GLN A 47 -15.44 -22.01 7.59
N ASN A 48 -16.53 -21.91 6.87
CA ASN A 48 -17.35 -23.02 6.47
C ASN A 48 -17.32 -23.22 4.96
N ASP A 49 -18.40 -23.68 4.39
CA ASP A 49 -18.53 -23.93 2.95
C ASP A 49 -18.39 -22.65 2.12
N LEU A 50 -18.48 -21.49 2.73
CA LEU A 50 -18.35 -20.22 2.03
C LEU A 50 -16.89 -19.83 1.78
N LYS A 51 -15.93 -20.51 2.39
CA LYS A 51 -14.51 -20.18 2.29
C LYS A 51 -14.04 -20.00 0.86
N GLN A 52 -14.45 -20.88 -0.04
CA GLN A 52 -14.04 -20.82 -1.43
C GLN A 52 -14.57 -19.56 -2.11
N TYR A 53 -15.80 -19.17 -1.78
CA TYR A 53 -16.41 -17.97 -2.37
C TYR A 53 -15.75 -16.70 -1.84
N LEU A 54 -15.40 -16.67 -0.58
CA LEU A 54 -14.71 -15.51 0.01
C LEU A 54 -13.31 -15.36 -0.58
N ASN A 55 -12.61 -16.44 -0.82
CA ASN A 55 -11.32 -16.39 -1.50
C ASN A 55 -11.46 -15.89 -2.93
N ALA A 56 -12.51 -16.31 -3.65
CA ALA A 56 -12.78 -15.82 -4.97
C ALA A 56 -13.08 -14.32 -4.95
N ASN A 57 -13.88 -13.88 -3.99
CA ASN A 57 -14.22 -12.47 -3.84
C ASN A 57 -12.97 -11.61 -3.57
N ILE A 58 -12.03 -12.09 -2.77
CA ILE A 58 -10.78 -11.38 -2.52
C ILE A 58 -9.98 -11.27 -3.82
N SER A 59 -9.96 -12.33 -4.63
CA SER A 59 -9.28 -12.31 -5.92
C SER A 59 -9.92 -11.31 -6.87
N ASP A 60 -11.24 -11.29 -6.95
CA ASP A 60 -11.96 -10.35 -7.80
C ASP A 60 -11.75 -8.91 -7.35
N MET A 61 -11.70 -8.71 -6.05
CA MET A 61 -11.41 -7.41 -5.46
C MET A 61 -10.04 -6.89 -5.87
N LYS A 62 -9.03 -7.77 -5.89
CA LYS A 62 -7.68 -7.41 -6.32
C LYS A 62 -7.67 -7.05 -7.82
N ILE A 63 -8.42 -7.76 -8.62
CA ILE A 63 -8.54 -7.47 -10.05
C ILE A 63 -9.21 -6.11 -10.24
N GLY A 64 -10.31 -5.87 -9.53
CA GLY A 64 -11.02 -4.60 -9.60
C GLY A 64 -10.17 -3.44 -9.15
N TYR A 65 -9.47 -3.59 -8.04
CA TYR A 65 -8.58 -2.55 -7.51
C TYR A 65 -7.46 -2.25 -8.51
N GLY A 66 -6.91 -3.28 -9.15
CA GLY A 66 -5.85 -3.10 -10.13
C GLY A 66 -6.28 -2.30 -11.35
N LYS A 67 -7.56 -2.37 -11.71
CA LYS A 67 -8.11 -1.68 -12.88
C LYS A 67 -8.67 -0.30 -12.53
N SER A 68 -8.72 0.04 -11.24
CA SER A 68 -9.33 1.28 -10.80
C SER A 68 -8.27 2.34 -10.52
N ASP A 69 -8.70 3.58 -10.53
CA ASP A 69 -7.88 4.73 -10.14
C ASP A 69 -8.30 5.26 -8.76
N ILE A 70 -8.90 4.40 -7.94
CA ILE A 70 -9.37 4.87 -6.64
C ILE A 70 -8.19 5.18 -5.72
N ASN A 71 -8.28 6.30 -5.05
CA ASN A 71 -7.30 6.72 -4.08
C ASN A 71 -7.78 6.34 -2.68
N ALA A 72 -7.75 5.06 -2.37
CA ALA A 72 -8.28 4.55 -1.13
C ALA A 72 -7.46 3.39 -0.59
N ASN A 73 -7.48 3.23 0.73
CA ASN A 73 -7.01 2.00 1.35
C ASN A 73 -8.15 0.98 1.29
N VAL A 74 -7.83 -0.24 0.93
CA VAL A 74 -8.79 -1.34 0.97
C VAL A 74 -8.27 -2.38 1.96
N LEU A 75 -8.92 -2.45 3.09
CA LEU A 75 -8.60 -3.41 4.14
C LEU A 75 -9.61 -4.56 4.07
N VAL A 76 -9.13 -5.76 4.22
CA VAL A 76 -9.96 -6.95 4.22
C VAL A 76 -9.65 -7.77 5.47
N TYR A 77 -10.59 -7.81 6.40
CA TYR A 77 -10.54 -8.78 7.49
C TYR A 77 -11.15 -10.07 6.96
N ALA A 78 -10.39 -11.13 6.95
CA ALA A 78 -10.82 -12.42 6.43
C ALA A 78 -10.69 -13.50 7.49
N ASP A 79 -11.81 -13.92 8.01
CA ASP A 79 -11.90 -15.07 8.91
C ASP A 79 -12.36 -16.27 8.10
N ILE A 80 -11.43 -16.87 7.38
CA ILE A 80 -11.70 -18.00 6.48
C ILE A 80 -10.80 -19.20 6.83
N SER A 81 -10.10 -19.11 7.94
CA SER A 81 -9.22 -20.16 8.42
C SER A 81 -9.04 -19.98 9.93
N SER A 82 -8.29 -20.88 10.57
CA SER A 82 -8.01 -20.79 12.00
C SER A 82 -7.18 -19.57 12.40
N VAL A 83 -6.69 -18.80 11.44
CA VAL A 83 -5.95 -17.58 11.72
C VAL A 83 -6.61 -16.44 10.95
N PRO A 84 -7.61 -15.78 11.55
CA PRO A 84 -8.21 -14.60 10.93
C PRO A 84 -7.14 -13.55 10.67
N THR A 85 -7.19 -12.94 9.51
CA THR A 85 -6.13 -12.05 9.07
C THR A 85 -6.69 -10.77 8.45
N LEU A 86 -6.09 -9.65 8.82
CA LEU A 86 -6.38 -8.36 8.21
C LEU A 86 -5.33 -8.11 7.13
N TYR A 87 -5.80 -7.90 5.91
CA TYR A 87 -4.95 -7.60 4.76
C TYR A 87 -5.17 -6.18 4.28
N LEU A 88 -4.11 -5.59 3.74
CA LEU A 88 -4.19 -4.37 2.94
C LEU A 88 -4.03 -4.76 1.47
N ILE A 89 -4.95 -4.32 0.64
CA ILE A 89 -4.82 -4.44 -0.81
C ILE A 89 -4.34 -3.09 -1.31
N GLY A 90 -3.22 -3.10 -2.00
CA GLY A 90 -2.58 -1.89 -2.52
C GLY A 90 -1.81 -2.19 -3.78
N LYS A 91 -1.09 -1.21 -4.28
CA LYS A 91 -0.20 -1.38 -5.43
C LYS A 91 1.24 -1.17 -4.98
N ASP A 92 2.15 -1.92 -5.57
CA ASP A 92 3.58 -1.71 -5.35
C ASP A 92 4.09 -0.60 -6.29
N ASN A 93 5.39 -0.34 -6.21
CA ASN A 93 6.01 0.72 -7.00
C ASN A 93 5.90 0.51 -8.52
N SER A 94 5.62 -0.70 -8.96
CA SER A 94 5.42 -1.00 -10.37
C SER A 94 3.95 -0.93 -10.80
N GLY A 95 3.05 -0.64 -9.86
CA GLY A 95 1.63 -0.62 -10.11
C GLY A 95 0.96 -1.99 -10.00
N LYS A 96 1.69 -3.01 -9.57
CA LYS A 96 1.14 -4.34 -9.44
C LYS A 96 0.41 -4.48 -8.11
N VAL A 97 -0.78 -5.04 -8.14
CA VAL A 97 -1.61 -5.21 -6.95
C VAL A 97 -0.97 -6.21 -5.99
N GLN A 98 -0.85 -5.82 -4.75
CA GLN A 98 -0.31 -6.63 -3.66
C GLN A 98 -1.36 -6.81 -2.59
N GLN A 99 -1.28 -7.94 -1.91
CA GLN A 99 -2.07 -8.23 -0.71
C GLN A 99 -1.06 -8.41 0.43
N THR A 100 -1.06 -7.48 1.35
CA THR A 100 -0.08 -7.46 2.45
C THR A 100 -0.78 -7.76 3.76
N THR A 101 -0.23 -8.65 4.56
CA THR A 101 -0.76 -8.93 5.89
C THR A 101 -0.45 -7.76 6.81
N VAL A 102 -1.48 -7.19 7.38
CA VAL A 102 -1.37 -6.09 8.35
C VAL A 102 -1.33 -6.65 9.76
N LYS A 103 -2.22 -7.59 10.06
CA LYS A 103 -2.34 -8.14 11.40
C LYS A 103 -2.98 -9.53 11.32
N THR A 104 -2.56 -10.42 12.20
CA THR A 104 -3.23 -11.70 12.39
C THR A 104 -3.88 -11.73 13.76
N TYR A 105 -4.92 -12.49 13.91
CA TYR A 105 -5.69 -12.60 15.13
C TYR A 105 -5.74 -14.07 15.59
N PRO A 106 -5.96 -14.32 16.86
CA PRO A 106 -6.20 -15.70 17.31
C PRO A 106 -7.51 -16.20 16.75
N ASP A 107 -7.70 -17.50 16.74
CA ASP A 107 -8.97 -18.07 16.33
C ASP A 107 -10.05 -17.54 17.27
N GLN A 108 -11.01 -16.82 16.72
CA GLN A 108 -12.00 -16.09 17.51
C GLN A 108 -13.35 -16.10 16.79
N TYR A 109 -14.40 -15.82 17.56
CA TYR A 109 -15.75 -15.84 17.04
C TYR A 109 -16.05 -14.48 16.36
N SER A 110 -15.71 -14.39 15.10
CA SER A 110 -15.72 -13.13 14.35
C SER A 110 -17.12 -12.51 14.13
N VAL A 111 -18.17 -13.25 14.46
CA VAL A 111 -19.52 -12.66 14.41
C VAL A 111 -19.89 -11.98 15.72
N ASP A 112 -19.02 -12.02 16.72
CA ASP A 112 -19.24 -11.32 17.97
C ASP A 112 -18.98 -9.83 17.76
N PRO A 113 -19.90 -8.94 18.14
CA PRO A 113 -19.71 -7.50 17.98
C PRO A 113 -18.46 -6.95 18.66
N GLU A 114 -17.99 -7.53 19.75
CA GLU A 114 -16.79 -7.06 20.42
C GLU A 114 -15.52 -7.39 19.61
N VAL A 115 -15.54 -8.54 18.94
CA VAL A 115 -14.44 -8.91 18.04
C VAL A 115 -14.41 -7.96 16.84
N MET A 116 -15.56 -7.66 16.27
CA MET A 116 -15.65 -6.70 15.16
C MET A 116 -15.14 -5.33 15.60
N LYS A 117 -15.49 -4.92 16.81
CA LYS A 117 -15.09 -3.65 17.34
C LYS A 117 -13.57 -3.58 17.51
N GLU A 118 -12.94 -4.67 17.90
CA GLU A 118 -11.49 -4.74 18.04
C GLU A 118 -10.79 -4.59 16.69
N VAL A 119 -11.37 -5.16 15.64
CA VAL A 119 -10.78 -5.09 14.31
C VAL A 119 -10.90 -3.68 13.71
N ILE A 120 -11.98 -2.97 14.05
CA ILE A 120 -12.27 -1.65 13.47
C ILE A 120 -11.46 -0.55 14.18
N ASN A 121 -11.17 -0.71 15.45
CA ASN A 121 -10.44 0.29 16.23
C ASN A 121 -8.93 0.11 16.15
#